data_aa4a1cfda201b6c05e53fff858f04d9d
#
_entry.id   aa4a1cfda201b6c05e53fff858f04d9d
#
_cell.length_a   1.000
_cell.length_b   1.000
_cell.length_c   1.000
_cell.angle_alpha   90.00
_cell.angle_beta   90.00
_cell.angle_gamma   90.00
#
_symmetry.space_group_name_H-M   'P 1'
#
loop_
_entity.id
_entity.type
_entity.pdbx_description
1 polymer ?
#
loop_
_entity_poly.entity_id
_entity_poly.type
_entity_poly.pdbx_seq_one_letter_code
_entity_poly.pdbx_strand_id
1 'polypeptide(L)'
;MFTVALILLLTAAGYFIITTLVDLAPYNNVRGSTRSERLSELRVNAPVLALPVILLVAAEGLDLPVLGWVGGGIELLVAAAGISLWWLPYLFDVAVPWGAAPGTSWPDIHARTYAQTVIVVPRIGDRPRPNLEHMILHALLVAAGVAALLYAIGL
;
A
#
# COMPACT_ATOMS: atom_id res chain seq x y z
N MET A 1 -9.93 2.94 21.05
CA MET A 1 -9.37 2.49 19.74
C MET A 1 -9.24 3.61 18.68
N PHE A 2 -10.05 4.68 18.70
CA PHE A 2 -9.98 5.78 17.70
C PHE A 2 -8.55 6.30 17.45
N THR A 3 -7.84 6.74 18.52
CA THR A 3 -6.49 7.30 18.39
C THR A 3 -5.50 6.33 17.76
N VAL A 4 -5.57 5.04 18.09
CA VAL A 4 -4.69 4.01 17.53
C VAL A 4 -4.96 3.84 16.04
N ALA A 5 -6.22 3.72 15.65
CA ALA A 5 -6.62 3.60 14.24
C ALA A 5 -6.19 4.83 13.44
N LEU A 6 -6.42 6.04 13.97
CA LEU A 6 -6.03 7.29 13.32
C LEU A 6 -4.51 7.39 13.12
N ILE A 7 -3.71 7.05 14.14
CA ILE A 7 -2.24 7.06 14.03
C ILE A 7 -1.78 6.07 12.97
N LEU A 8 -2.33 4.85 12.93
CA LEU A 8 -1.93 3.84 11.94
C LEU A 8 -2.31 4.26 10.51
N LEU A 9 -3.52 4.79 10.29
CA LEU A 9 -3.94 5.30 8.99
C LEU A 9 -3.05 6.45 8.50
N LEU A 10 -2.77 7.42 9.38
CA LEU A 10 -1.88 8.54 9.04
C LEU A 10 -0.44 8.06 8.80
N THR A 11 0.02 7.06 9.55
CA THR A 11 1.35 6.47 9.38
C THR A 11 1.45 5.75 8.02
N ALA A 12 0.44 4.95 7.64
CA ALA A 12 0.41 4.26 6.36
C ALA A 12 0.40 5.26 5.19
N ALA A 13 -0.47 6.28 5.24
CA ALA A 13 -0.54 7.31 4.21
C ALA A 13 0.75 8.14 4.13
N GLY A 14 1.30 8.57 5.27
CA GLY A 14 2.56 9.32 5.34
C GLY A 14 3.75 8.50 4.85
N TYR A 15 3.83 7.23 5.23
CA TYR A 15 4.84 6.30 4.75
C TYR A 15 4.80 6.16 3.22
N PHE A 16 3.62 5.91 2.65
CA PHE A 16 3.43 5.85 1.20
C PHE A 16 3.91 7.14 0.51
N ILE A 17 3.48 8.31 0.99
CA ILE A 17 3.87 9.60 0.39
C ILE A 17 5.37 9.82 0.44
N ILE A 18 6.00 9.54 1.59
CA ILE A 18 7.44 9.72 1.77
C ILE A 18 8.22 8.77 0.86
N THR A 19 7.87 7.49 0.83
CA THR A 19 8.60 6.50 0.03
C THR A 19 8.38 6.69 -1.48
N THR A 20 7.26 7.28 -1.90
CA THR A 20 6.99 7.62 -3.31
C THR A 20 7.77 8.87 -3.76
N LEU A 21 7.99 9.86 -2.89
CA LEU A 21 8.52 11.16 -3.29
C LEU A 21 9.98 11.40 -2.91
N VAL A 22 10.43 10.87 -1.77
CA VAL A 22 11.78 11.11 -1.22
C VAL A 22 12.72 10.00 -1.65
N ASP A 23 13.90 10.36 -2.17
CA ASP A 23 14.96 9.38 -2.50
C ASP A 23 15.58 8.83 -1.21
N LEU A 24 15.24 7.59 -0.91
CA LEU A 24 15.74 6.81 0.22
C LEU A 24 16.55 5.58 -0.25
N ALA A 25 17.16 5.67 -1.44
CA ALA A 25 17.89 4.55 -2.03
C ALA A 25 18.95 3.97 -1.07
N PRO A 26 19.13 2.64 -1.01
CA PRO A 26 18.46 1.63 -1.84
C PRO A 26 17.11 1.14 -1.27
N TYR A 27 16.54 1.84 -0.28
CA TYR A 27 15.33 1.39 0.39
C TYR A 27 14.10 1.41 -0.54
N ASN A 28 13.94 2.47 -1.34
CA ASN A 28 12.82 2.65 -2.26
C ASN A 28 13.26 2.73 -3.73
N ASN A 29 12.26 2.81 -4.63
CA ASN A 29 12.46 2.78 -6.08
C ASN A 29 12.57 4.16 -6.75
N VAL A 30 12.69 5.24 -6.01
CA VAL A 30 12.65 6.62 -6.55
C VAL A 30 13.67 6.83 -7.67
N ARG A 31 14.88 6.23 -7.56
CA ARG A 31 15.92 6.32 -8.60
C ARG A 31 15.61 5.53 -9.86
N GLY A 32 14.84 4.45 -9.73
CA GLY A 32 14.43 3.59 -10.87
C GLY A 32 13.15 4.07 -11.57
N SER A 33 12.42 5.03 -10.97
CA SER A 33 11.15 5.54 -11.49
C SER A 33 11.29 6.95 -12.05
N THR A 34 10.54 7.26 -13.09
CA THR A 34 10.43 8.62 -13.60
C THR A 34 9.56 9.48 -12.69
N ARG A 35 9.74 10.80 -12.76
CA ARG A 35 8.86 11.75 -12.02
C ARG A 35 7.39 11.57 -12.41
N SER A 36 7.10 11.30 -13.68
CA SER A 36 5.73 11.10 -14.16
C SER A 36 5.08 9.87 -13.53
N GLU A 37 5.82 8.75 -13.44
CA GLU A 37 5.34 7.52 -12.80
C GLU A 37 5.00 7.76 -11.33
N ARG A 38 5.91 8.37 -10.56
CA ARG A 38 5.67 8.68 -9.14
C ARG A 38 4.50 9.63 -8.92
N LEU A 39 4.37 10.67 -9.76
CA LEU A 39 3.23 11.60 -9.65
C LEU A 39 1.91 10.93 -10.06
N SER A 40 1.93 10.00 -11.01
CA SER A 40 0.75 9.20 -11.38
C SER A 40 0.33 8.30 -10.22
N GLU A 41 1.29 7.60 -9.62
CA GLU A 41 1.08 6.75 -8.45
C GLU A 41 0.52 7.55 -7.26
N LEU A 42 1.11 8.70 -6.97
CA LEU A 42 0.63 9.59 -5.91
C LEU A 42 -0.80 10.08 -6.16
N ARG A 43 -1.12 10.51 -7.39
CA ARG A 43 -2.46 11.01 -7.75
C ARG A 43 -3.55 9.97 -7.60
N VAL A 44 -3.23 8.70 -7.81
CA VAL A 44 -4.18 7.59 -7.68
C VAL A 44 -4.29 7.15 -6.22
N ASN A 45 -3.17 6.88 -5.57
CA ASN A 45 -3.17 6.21 -4.27
C ASN A 45 -3.34 7.19 -3.09
N ALA A 46 -2.85 8.43 -3.16
CA ALA A 46 -2.98 9.35 -2.01
C ALA A 46 -4.44 9.69 -1.65
N PRO A 47 -5.35 9.97 -2.61
CA PRO A 47 -6.77 10.15 -2.29
C PRO A 47 -7.42 8.87 -1.72
N VAL A 48 -7.03 7.70 -2.22
CA VAL A 48 -7.55 6.42 -1.74
C VAL A 48 -7.14 6.16 -0.30
N LEU A 49 -5.88 6.46 0.07
CA LEU A 49 -5.37 6.34 1.44
C LEU A 49 -5.88 7.45 2.37
N ALA A 50 -6.22 8.62 1.84
CA ALA A 50 -6.82 9.69 2.65
C ALA A 50 -8.28 9.40 3.02
N LEU A 51 -9.01 8.65 2.19
CA LEU A 51 -10.43 8.39 2.39
C LEU A 51 -10.73 7.65 3.71
N PRO A 52 -10.03 6.55 4.09
CA PRO A 52 -10.22 5.91 5.39
C PRO A 52 -9.97 6.83 6.58
N VAL A 53 -8.98 7.74 6.48
CA VAL A 53 -8.71 8.76 7.52
C VAL A 53 -9.91 9.68 7.68
N ILE A 54 -10.43 10.21 6.57
CA ILE A 54 -11.59 11.12 6.56
C ILE A 54 -12.82 10.41 7.15
N LEU A 55 -13.07 9.16 6.72
CA LEU A 55 -14.20 8.38 7.20
C LEU A 55 -14.09 8.05 8.69
N LEU A 56 -12.89 7.73 9.19
CA LEU A 56 -12.70 7.49 10.63
C LEU A 56 -12.94 8.73 11.46
N VAL A 57 -12.43 9.88 11.03
CA VAL A 57 -12.65 11.17 11.73
C VAL A 57 -14.14 11.56 11.70
N ALA A 58 -14.81 11.35 10.56
CA ALA A 58 -16.24 11.58 10.45
C ALA A 58 -17.06 10.61 11.32
N ALA A 59 -16.63 9.33 11.42
CA ALA A 59 -17.27 8.34 12.28
C ALA A 59 -17.28 8.79 13.75
N GLU A 60 -16.13 9.25 14.25
CA GLU A 60 -16.00 9.77 15.63
C GLU A 60 -16.79 11.06 15.82
N GLY A 61 -16.65 12.04 14.92
CA GLY A 61 -17.27 13.35 15.07
C GLY A 61 -18.80 13.37 14.92
N LEU A 62 -19.36 12.39 14.19
CA LEU A 62 -20.81 12.28 13.95
C LEU A 62 -21.46 11.14 14.75
N ASP A 63 -20.70 10.40 15.55
CA ASP A 63 -21.15 9.18 16.26
C ASP A 63 -21.79 8.17 15.28
N LEU A 64 -21.13 7.93 14.14
CA LEU A 64 -21.57 7.03 13.09
C LEU A 64 -20.56 5.91 12.83
N PRO A 65 -20.56 4.82 13.63
CA PRO A 65 -19.60 3.72 13.52
C PRO A 65 -19.56 3.06 12.12
N VAL A 66 -20.66 3.15 11.36
CA VAL A 66 -20.73 2.62 9.99
C VAL A 66 -19.64 3.22 9.08
N LEU A 67 -19.27 4.48 9.27
CA LEU A 67 -18.20 5.11 8.51
C LEU A 67 -16.84 4.51 8.85
N GLY A 68 -16.63 4.09 10.09
CA GLY A 68 -15.44 3.33 10.51
C GLY A 68 -15.37 1.95 9.83
N TRP A 69 -16.50 1.24 9.71
CA TRP A 69 -16.60 0.00 8.94
C TRP A 69 -16.23 0.19 7.47
N VAL A 70 -16.79 1.23 6.84
CA VAL A 70 -16.50 1.55 5.43
C VAL A 70 -15.02 1.92 5.25
N GLY A 71 -14.48 2.78 6.11
CA GLY A 71 -13.08 3.20 6.05
C GLY A 71 -12.11 2.02 6.24
N GLY A 72 -12.34 1.19 7.28
CA GLY A 72 -11.53 -0.01 7.53
C GLY A 72 -11.63 -1.03 6.40
N GLY A 73 -12.82 -1.21 5.83
CA GLY A 73 -13.04 -2.08 4.67
C GLY A 73 -12.28 -1.61 3.43
N ILE A 74 -12.31 -0.30 3.13
CA ILE A 74 -11.53 0.29 2.02
C ILE A 74 -10.04 0.07 2.24
N GLU A 75 -9.51 0.34 3.45
CA GLU A 75 -8.09 0.17 3.76
C GLU A 75 -7.64 -1.29 3.57
N LEU A 76 -8.45 -2.27 4.01
CA LEU A 76 -8.15 -3.69 3.80
C LEU A 76 -8.24 -4.10 2.34
N LEU A 77 -9.14 -3.52 1.55
CA LEU A 77 -9.18 -3.75 0.10
C LEU A 77 -7.93 -3.22 -0.60
N VAL A 78 -7.44 -2.04 -0.20
CA VAL A 78 -6.17 -1.49 -0.70
C VAL A 78 -5.00 -2.40 -0.33
N ALA A 79 -4.95 -2.85 0.93
CA ALA A 79 -3.95 -3.82 1.37
C ALA A 79 -3.99 -5.11 0.55
N ALA A 80 -5.18 -5.67 0.33
CA ALA A 80 -5.37 -6.90 -0.45
C ALA A 80 -4.93 -6.72 -1.91
N ALA A 81 -5.25 -5.58 -2.53
CA ALA A 81 -4.81 -5.27 -3.89
C ALA A 81 -3.27 -5.16 -3.99
N GLY A 82 -2.64 -4.44 -3.06
CA GLY A 82 -1.18 -4.33 -2.99
C GLY A 82 -0.51 -5.68 -2.72
N ILE A 83 -0.98 -6.43 -1.75
CA ILE A 83 -0.48 -7.79 -1.45
C ILE A 83 -0.62 -8.67 -2.69
N SER A 84 -1.76 -8.65 -3.37
CA SER A 84 -1.96 -9.46 -4.58
C SER A 84 -0.97 -9.11 -5.69
N LEU A 85 -0.71 -7.81 -5.92
CA LEU A 85 0.23 -7.34 -6.93
C LEU A 85 1.66 -7.86 -6.73
N TRP A 86 2.10 -7.97 -5.47
CA TRP A 86 3.47 -8.33 -5.12
C TRP A 86 3.65 -9.82 -4.82
N TRP A 87 2.69 -10.43 -4.12
CA TRP A 87 2.86 -11.78 -3.58
C TRP A 87 2.33 -12.87 -4.51
N LEU A 88 1.32 -12.61 -5.35
CA LEU A 88 0.86 -13.60 -6.33
C LEU A 88 1.92 -13.89 -7.41
N PRO A 89 2.59 -12.89 -8.01
CA PRO A 89 3.68 -13.17 -8.92
C PRO A 89 4.87 -13.89 -8.25
N TYR A 90 5.19 -13.51 -7.01
CA TYR A 90 6.30 -14.11 -6.28
C TYR A 90 6.05 -15.57 -5.89
N LEU A 91 4.91 -15.87 -5.28
CA LEU A 91 4.62 -17.20 -4.75
C LEU A 91 4.11 -18.16 -5.83
N PHE A 92 3.28 -17.68 -6.74
CA PHE A 92 2.51 -18.52 -7.65
C PHE A 92 2.79 -18.28 -9.13
N ASP A 93 3.66 -17.31 -9.47
CA ASP A 93 3.92 -16.90 -10.86
C ASP A 93 2.67 -16.40 -11.60
N VAL A 94 1.76 -15.77 -10.86
CA VAL A 94 0.48 -15.26 -11.38
C VAL A 94 0.52 -13.74 -11.43
N ALA A 95 0.54 -13.16 -12.65
CA ALA A 95 0.40 -11.72 -12.82
C ALA A 95 -1.06 -11.28 -12.62
N VAL A 96 -1.25 -10.15 -11.94
CA VAL A 96 -2.59 -9.55 -11.79
C VAL A 96 -2.88 -8.59 -12.96
N PRO A 97 -4.12 -8.53 -13.48
CA PRO A 97 -4.45 -7.74 -14.66
C PRO A 97 -4.18 -6.23 -14.53
N TRP A 98 -4.25 -5.71 -13.30
CA TRP A 98 -4.01 -4.29 -13.01
C TRP A 98 -2.53 -3.97 -12.69
N GLY A 99 -1.64 -4.96 -12.71
CA GLY A 99 -0.24 -4.81 -12.30
C GLY A 99 0.64 -4.05 -13.29
N ALA A 100 0.19 -3.91 -14.54
CA ALA A 100 0.95 -3.24 -15.59
C ALA A 100 0.02 -2.54 -16.58
N ALA A 101 0.50 -1.45 -17.19
CA ALA A 101 -0.20 -0.79 -18.28
C ALA A 101 -0.21 -1.69 -19.53
N PRO A 102 -1.18 -1.51 -20.47
CA PRO A 102 -1.19 -2.24 -21.72
C PRO A 102 0.16 -2.15 -22.46
N GLY A 103 0.68 -3.30 -22.90
CA GLY A 103 1.97 -3.38 -23.59
C GLY A 103 3.20 -3.45 -22.67
N THR A 104 3.02 -3.48 -21.36
CA THR A 104 4.08 -3.72 -20.37
C THR A 104 3.77 -4.95 -19.53
N SER A 105 4.79 -5.52 -18.87
CA SER A 105 4.59 -6.63 -17.93
C SER A 105 5.06 -6.23 -16.53
N TRP A 106 4.47 -6.82 -15.50
CA TRP A 106 4.91 -6.59 -14.13
C TRP A 106 6.37 -7.01 -13.90
N PRO A 107 6.86 -8.16 -14.40
CA PRO A 107 8.28 -8.51 -14.30
C PRO A 107 9.22 -7.47 -14.89
N ASP A 108 8.88 -6.87 -16.05
CA ASP A 108 9.72 -5.83 -16.68
C ASP A 108 9.75 -4.54 -15.85
N ILE A 109 8.59 -4.11 -15.36
CA ILE A 109 8.50 -2.95 -14.45
C ILE A 109 9.33 -3.22 -13.19
N HIS A 110 9.15 -4.39 -12.57
CA HIS A 110 9.88 -4.77 -11.37
C HIS A 110 11.40 -4.81 -11.60
N ALA A 111 11.84 -5.42 -12.70
CA ALA A 111 13.27 -5.50 -13.02
C ALA A 111 13.91 -4.12 -13.19
N ARG A 112 13.19 -3.17 -13.78
CA ARG A 112 13.66 -1.80 -13.98
C ARG A 112 13.63 -0.96 -12.70
N THR A 113 12.55 -1.06 -11.91
CA THR A 113 12.29 -0.11 -10.83
C THR A 113 12.64 -0.64 -9.44
N TYR A 114 12.47 -1.94 -9.19
CA TYR A 114 12.56 -2.51 -7.84
C TYR A 114 13.69 -3.51 -7.62
N ALA A 115 14.29 -4.06 -8.69
CA ALA A 115 15.31 -5.11 -8.55
C ALA A 115 16.54 -4.70 -7.75
N GLN A 116 16.84 -3.39 -7.66
CA GLN A 116 17.98 -2.84 -6.92
C GLN A 116 17.60 -2.30 -5.54
N THR A 117 16.34 -2.44 -5.13
CA THR A 117 15.89 -2.05 -3.78
C THR A 117 16.24 -3.13 -2.76
N VAL A 118 16.01 -2.85 -1.47
CA VAL A 118 16.24 -3.83 -0.39
C VAL A 118 15.22 -4.96 -0.50
N ILE A 119 15.67 -6.16 -0.82
CA ILE A 119 14.86 -7.37 -0.93
C ILE A 119 15.35 -8.39 0.10
N VAL A 120 14.46 -8.78 1.02
CA VAL A 120 14.78 -9.69 2.13
C VAL A 120 14.23 -11.11 1.94
N VAL A 121 13.31 -11.31 0.99
CA VAL A 121 12.74 -12.62 0.70
C VAL A 121 13.64 -13.44 -0.21
N PRO A 122 13.69 -14.80 -0.05
CA PRO A 122 14.52 -15.67 -0.87
C PRO A 122 14.13 -15.63 -2.35
N ARG A 123 15.03 -16.05 -3.23
CA ARG A 123 14.75 -16.14 -4.68
C ARG A 123 13.96 -17.40 -4.98
N ILE A 124 12.90 -17.26 -5.79
CA ILE A 124 12.13 -18.38 -6.34
C ILE A 124 12.17 -18.25 -7.87
N GLY A 125 13.10 -18.95 -8.50
CA GLY A 125 13.34 -18.81 -9.94
C GLY A 125 13.63 -17.35 -10.32
N ASP A 126 13.03 -16.87 -11.41
CA ASP A 126 13.18 -15.48 -11.90
C ASP A 126 11.99 -14.58 -11.56
N ARG A 127 11.15 -15.00 -10.61
CA ARG A 127 9.95 -14.28 -10.20
C ARG A 127 10.27 -12.93 -9.55
N PRO A 128 9.44 -11.89 -9.80
CA PRO A 128 9.53 -10.63 -9.07
C PRO A 128 9.41 -10.84 -7.56
N ARG A 129 10.29 -10.22 -6.78
CA ARG A 129 10.31 -10.38 -5.33
C ARG A 129 9.79 -9.14 -4.63
N PRO A 130 8.91 -9.27 -3.62
CA PRO A 130 8.53 -8.13 -2.77
C PRO A 130 9.76 -7.49 -2.14
N ASN A 131 9.87 -6.18 -2.24
CA ASN A 131 10.91 -5.42 -1.55
C ASN A 131 10.47 -5.05 -0.13
N LEU A 132 11.42 -4.69 0.73
CA LEU A 132 11.16 -4.38 2.13
C LEU A 132 10.20 -3.21 2.32
N GLU A 133 10.32 -2.19 1.47
CA GLU A 133 9.44 -1.01 1.49
C GLU A 133 7.96 -1.40 1.38
N HIS A 134 7.60 -2.18 0.35
CA HIS A 134 6.22 -2.61 0.13
C HIS A 134 5.75 -3.63 1.17
N MET A 135 6.65 -4.46 1.70
CA MET A 135 6.30 -5.36 2.81
C MET A 135 5.87 -4.57 4.05
N ILE A 136 6.60 -3.49 4.38
CA ILE A 136 6.25 -2.62 5.50
C ILE A 136 4.95 -1.86 5.22
N LEU A 137 4.79 -1.31 4.00
CA LEU A 137 3.55 -0.65 3.60
C LEU A 137 2.34 -1.59 3.76
N HIS A 138 2.42 -2.82 3.23
CA HIS A 138 1.33 -3.79 3.36
C HIS A 138 0.99 -4.12 4.82
N ALA A 139 2.01 -4.27 5.67
CA ALA A 139 1.80 -4.50 7.11
C ALA A 139 1.10 -3.31 7.79
N LEU A 140 1.48 -2.07 7.44
CA LEU A 140 0.84 -0.86 7.94
C LEU A 140 -0.61 -0.75 7.49
N LEU A 141 -0.91 -1.00 6.21
CA LEU A 141 -2.27 -0.97 5.65
C LEU A 141 -3.17 -2.00 6.35
N VAL A 142 -2.69 -3.24 6.53
CA VAL A 142 -3.45 -4.27 7.25
C VAL A 142 -3.70 -3.87 8.70
N ALA A 143 -2.66 -3.40 9.41
CA ALA A 143 -2.80 -2.98 10.80
C ALA A 143 -3.77 -1.80 10.95
N ALA A 144 -3.70 -0.82 10.03
CA ALA A 144 -4.58 0.34 10.02
C ALA A 144 -6.04 -0.04 9.76
N GLY A 145 -6.28 -0.88 8.75
CA GLY A 145 -7.63 -1.35 8.42
C GLY A 145 -8.25 -2.17 9.56
N VAL A 146 -7.48 -3.10 10.15
CA VAL A 146 -7.93 -3.86 11.33
C VAL A 146 -8.25 -2.94 12.50
N ALA A 147 -7.38 -1.97 12.82
CA ALA A 147 -7.62 -1.04 13.91
C ALA A 147 -8.87 -0.17 13.68
N ALA A 148 -9.14 0.24 12.43
CA ALA A 148 -10.35 0.97 12.08
C ALA A 148 -11.61 0.12 12.25
N LEU A 149 -11.57 -1.17 11.91
CA LEU A 149 -12.67 -2.09 12.16
C LEU A 149 -12.88 -2.35 13.65
N LEU A 150 -11.81 -2.53 14.44
CA LEU A 150 -11.89 -2.69 15.89
C LEU A 150 -12.50 -1.45 16.56
N TYR A 151 -12.17 -0.25 16.09
CA TYR A 151 -12.84 0.97 16.53
C TYR A 151 -14.34 0.91 16.23
N ALA A 152 -14.73 0.52 15.02
CA ALA A 152 -16.13 0.51 14.58
C ALA A 152 -17.01 -0.52 15.31
N ILE A 153 -16.42 -1.58 15.87
CA ILE A 153 -17.13 -2.56 16.73
C ILE A 153 -17.11 -2.18 18.22
N GLY A 154 -16.54 -1.05 18.57
CA GLY A 154 -16.52 -0.54 19.95
C GLY A 154 -15.46 -1.17 20.88
N LEU A 155 -14.38 -1.75 20.33
CA LEU A 155 -13.26 -2.34 21.05
C LEU A 155 -12.07 -1.38 21.21
#